data_bf53eaa7ebd9ff0425ff3d16d5f781c6
#
_entry.id   bf53eaa7ebd9ff0425ff3d16d5f781c6
#
_cell.length_a   1.000
_cell.length_b   1.000
_cell.length_c   1.000
_cell.angle_alpha   90.00
_cell.angle_beta   90.00
_cell.angle_gamma   90.00
#
_symmetry.space_group_name_H-M   'P 1'
#
loop_
_entity.id
_entity.type
_entity.pdbx_description
1 polymer ?
#
loop_
_entity_poly.entity_id
_entity_poly.type
_entity_poly.pdbx_seq_one_letter_code
_entity_poly.pdbx_strand_id
1 'polypeptide(L)' 'MSDEIRAEMVANVWKITTEVGAEVAEGDTLVILESMKMEIPVVAESDGTISKIAVNEGDVVQEGDLIAVIG' A
#
# COMPACT_ATOMS: atom_id res chain seq x y z
N MET A 1 2.54 16.91 6.54
CA MET A 1 3.33 16.40 5.41
C MET A 1 2.78 15.05 4.99
N SER A 2 2.89 14.72 3.71
CA SER A 2 2.38 13.45 3.22
C SER A 2 3.51 12.43 3.12
N ASP A 3 3.16 11.17 3.37
CA ASP A 3 4.06 10.05 3.18
C ASP A 3 3.64 9.26 1.97
N GLU A 4 4.59 9.01 1.08
CA GLU A 4 4.36 8.17 -0.09
C GLU A 4 4.80 6.75 0.23
N ILE A 5 3.87 5.81 0.10
CA ILE A 5 4.15 4.40 0.33
C ILE A 5 4.39 3.77 -1.03
N ARG A 6 5.58 3.21 -1.21
CA ARG A 6 6.01 2.65 -2.50
C ARG A 6 6.34 1.19 -2.37
N ALA A 7 6.19 0.47 -3.47
CA ALA A 7 6.55 -0.94 -3.53
C ALA A 7 8.06 -1.08 -3.42
N GLU A 8 8.50 -2.12 -2.72
CA GLU A 8 9.91 -2.41 -2.55
C GLU A 8 10.39 -3.56 -3.43
N MET A 9 9.47 -4.16 -4.18
CA MET A 9 9.77 -5.32 -5.03
C MET A 9 8.72 -5.47 -6.11
N VAL A 10 9.00 -6.31 -7.09
CA VAL A 10 8.01 -6.71 -8.09
C VAL A 10 7.02 -7.66 -7.44
N ALA A 11 5.73 -7.37 -7.54
CA ALA A 11 4.70 -8.19 -6.93
C ALA A 11 3.35 -7.89 -7.56
N ASN A 12 2.36 -8.73 -7.24
CA ASN A 12 0.97 -8.49 -7.64
C ASN A 12 0.22 -7.89 -6.45
N VAL A 13 -0.67 -6.95 -6.73
CA VAL A 13 -1.58 -6.43 -5.70
C VAL A 13 -2.68 -7.46 -5.50
N TRP A 14 -2.62 -8.19 -4.39
CA TRP A 14 -3.59 -9.24 -4.11
C TRP A 14 -4.85 -8.66 -3.48
N LYS A 15 -4.68 -7.76 -2.53
CA LYS A 15 -5.83 -7.19 -1.83
C LYS A 15 -5.51 -5.78 -1.33
N ILE A 16 -6.51 -4.91 -1.41
CA ILE A 16 -6.43 -3.57 -0.84
C ILE A 16 -7.32 -3.58 0.39
N THR A 17 -6.72 -3.33 1.57
CA THR A 17 -7.41 -3.47 2.85
C THR A 17 -7.82 -2.13 3.45
N THR A 18 -7.57 -1.03 2.75
CA THR A 18 -7.94 0.30 3.19
C THR A 18 -8.60 1.06 2.04
N GLU A 19 -8.99 2.30 2.26
CA GLU A 19 -9.62 3.12 1.23
C GLU A 19 -9.23 4.58 1.42
N VAL A 20 -9.41 5.38 0.38
CA VAL A 20 -9.20 6.83 0.45
C VAL A 20 -10.13 7.40 1.50
N GLY A 21 -9.60 8.25 2.38
CA GLY A 21 -10.33 8.84 3.47
C GLY A 21 -10.25 8.07 4.78
N ALA A 22 -9.72 6.84 4.75
CA ALA A 22 -9.57 6.06 5.98
C ALA A 22 -8.47 6.62 6.86
N GLU A 23 -8.70 6.59 8.17
CA GLU A 23 -7.67 6.93 9.13
C GLU A 23 -6.87 5.67 9.45
N VAL A 24 -5.56 5.80 9.43
CA VAL A 24 -4.65 4.68 9.69
C VAL A 24 -3.64 5.07 10.76
N ALA A 25 -3.14 4.07 11.44
CA ALA A 25 -2.05 4.24 12.41
C ALA A 25 -0.83 3.50 11.88
N GLU A 26 0.33 3.90 12.36
CA GLU A 26 1.58 3.21 12.02
C GLU A 26 1.42 1.72 12.26
N GLY A 27 1.81 0.91 11.26
CA GLY A 27 1.70 -0.54 11.34
C GLY A 27 0.42 -1.12 10.77
N ASP A 28 -0.58 -0.29 10.48
CA ASP A 28 -1.82 -0.79 9.86
C ASP A 28 -1.55 -1.26 8.45
N THR A 29 -2.13 -2.40 8.07
CA THR A 29 -1.96 -2.94 6.72
C THR A 29 -2.81 -2.15 5.73
N LEU A 30 -2.18 -1.67 4.68
CA LEU A 30 -2.85 -0.89 3.64
C LEU A 30 -3.20 -1.76 2.44
N VAL A 31 -2.27 -2.58 2.02
CA VAL A 31 -2.37 -3.42 0.83
C VAL A 31 -1.61 -4.71 1.11
N ILE A 32 -2.07 -5.80 0.53
CA ILE A 32 -1.34 -7.07 0.59
C ILE A 32 -0.87 -7.38 -0.82
N LEU A 33 0.44 -7.51 -0.97
CA LEU A 33 1.06 -7.91 -2.22
C LEU A 33 1.31 -9.41 -2.20
N GLU A 34 1.36 -10.02 -3.37
CA GLU A 34 1.73 -11.43 -3.50
C GLU A 34 2.92 -11.54 -4.44
N SER A 35 3.92 -12.27 -3.98
CA SER A 35 5.10 -12.57 -4.78
C SER A 35 5.59 -13.95 -4.40
N MET A 36 5.83 -14.81 -5.39
CA MET A 36 6.35 -16.16 -5.17
C MET A 36 5.50 -16.96 -4.16
N LYS A 37 4.18 -16.82 -4.24
CA LYS A 37 3.20 -17.49 -3.37
C LYS A 37 3.29 -17.04 -1.91
N MET A 38 3.91 -15.91 -1.66
CA MET A 38 3.98 -15.31 -0.32
C MET A 38 3.15 -14.04 -0.29
N GLU A 39 2.44 -13.85 0.81
CA GLU A 39 1.69 -12.61 1.05
C GLU A 39 2.59 -11.63 1.78
N ILE A 40 2.70 -10.44 1.23
CA ILE A 40 3.58 -9.41 1.76
C ILE A 40 2.73 -8.20 2.12
N PRO A 41 2.52 -7.91 3.42
CA PRO A 41 1.73 -6.75 3.81
C PRO A 41 2.53 -5.47 3.60
N VAL A 42 1.86 -4.47 3.04
CA VAL A 42 2.38 -3.11 2.96
C VAL A 42 1.68 -2.33 4.06
N VAL A 43 2.45 -1.79 4.98
CA VAL A 43 1.89 -1.16 6.17
C VAL A 43 2.15 0.33 6.18
N ALA A 44 1.30 1.06 6.92
CA ALA A 44 1.49 2.49 7.12
C ALA A 44 2.76 2.73 7.94
N GLU A 45 3.53 3.73 7.55
CA GLU A 45 4.76 4.09 8.24
C GLU A 45 4.54 5.23 9.23
N SER A 46 3.35 5.81 9.22
CA SER A 46 2.99 6.89 10.14
C SER A 46 1.47 6.92 10.29
N ASP A 47 1.01 7.63 11.31
CA ASP A 47 -0.42 7.88 11.50
C ASP A 47 -0.87 8.94 10.50
N GLY A 48 -2.10 8.82 10.04
CA GLY A 48 -2.67 9.83 9.14
C GLY A 48 -3.91 9.34 8.43
N THR A 49 -4.26 10.05 7.36
CA THR A 49 -5.42 9.73 6.55
C THR A 49 -4.97 9.37 5.15
N ILE A 50 -5.54 8.32 4.59
CA ILE A 50 -5.22 7.91 3.22
C ILE A 50 -5.78 8.96 2.26
N SER A 51 -4.89 9.63 1.54
CA SER A 51 -5.29 10.65 0.57
C SER A 51 -5.34 10.12 -0.85
N LYS A 52 -4.64 9.02 -1.13
CA LYS A 52 -4.61 8.44 -2.46
C LYS A 52 -4.24 6.95 -2.37
N ILE A 53 -4.89 6.15 -3.22
CA ILE A 53 -4.49 4.77 -3.47
C ILE A 53 -4.22 4.69 -4.97
N ALA A 54 -2.97 4.41 -5.34
CA ALA A 54 -2.50 4.50 -6.71
C ALA A 54 -2.57 3.17 -7.46
N VAL A 55 -3.04 2.10 -6.81
CA VAL A 55 -3.08 0.76 -7.39
C VAL A 55 -4.47 0.18 -7.26
N ASN A 56 -4.73 -0.86 -8.05
CA ASN A 56 -5.96 -1.63 -7.99
C ASN A 56 -5.63 -3.09 -7.76
N GLU A 57 -6.58 -3.83 -7.20
CA GLU A 57 -6.40 -5.28 -7.05
C GLU A 57 -6.18 -5.91 -8.41
N GLY A 58 -5.19 -6.78 -8.49
CA GLY A 58 -4.79 -7.42 -9.73
C GLY A 58 -3.66 -6.73 -10.47
N ASP A 59 -3.29 -5.51 -10.07
CA ASP A 59 -2.17 -4.81 -10.72
C ASP A 59 -0.84 -5.47 -10.38
N VAL A 60 0.10 -5.33 -11.30
CA VAL A 60 1.50 -5.68 -11.05
C VAL A 60 2.24 -4.39 -10.71
N VAL A 61 2.99 -4.40 -9.63
CA VAL A 61 3.82 -3.27 -9.23
C VAL A 61 5.30 -3.65 -9.32
N GLN A 62 6.14 -2.64 -9.49
CA GLN A 62 7.59 -2.79 -9.53
C GLN A 62 8.19 -1.94 -8.42
N GLU A 63 9.44 -2.22 -8.11
CA GLU A 63 10.15 -1.43 -7.10
C GLU A 63 10.04 0.06 -7.43
N GLY A 64 9.66 0.85 -6.44
CA GLY A 64 9.50 2.28 -6.60
C GLY A 64 8.12 2.75 -7.03
N ASP A 65 7.23 1.83 -7.45
CA ASP A 65 5.88 2.22 -7.85
C ASP A 65 5.10 2.72 -6.65
N LEU A 66 4.36 3.80 -6.84
CA LEU A 66 3.54 4.38 -5.78
C LEU A 66 2.36 3.46 -5.48
N ILE A 67 2.14 3.18 -4.21
CA ILE A 67 1.02 2.36 -3.76
C ILE A 67 -0.05 3.23 -3.14
N ALA A 68 0.32 4.09 -2.19
CA ALA A 68 -0.63 4.92 -1.48
C ALA A 68 0.06 6.15 -0.93
N VAL A 69 -0.73 7.15 -0.58
CA VAL A 69 -0.24 8.37 0.07
C VAL A 69 -1.02 8.59 1.35
N ILE A 70 -0.30 8.83 2.44
CA ILE A 70 -0.86 9.19 3.74
C ILE A 70 -0.61 10.67 3.96
N GLY A 71 -1.62 11.41 4.26
CA GLY A 71 -1.46 12.82 4.54
C GLY A 71 -2.66 13.66 4.09
#